data_fa34342ed9de6af7d4604b254e47b530
#
_entry.id   fa34342ed9de6af7d4604b254e47b530
#
_cell.length_a   1.000
_cell.length_b   1.000
_cell.length_c   1.000
_cell.angle_alpha   90.00
_cell.angle_beta   90.00
_cell.angle_gamma   90.00
#
_symmetry.space_group_name_H-M   'P 1'
#
loop_
_entity.id
_entity.type
_entity.pdbx_description
1 polymer ?
#
loop_
_entity_poly.entity_id
_entity_poly.type
_entity_poly.pdbx_seq_one_letter_code
_entity_poly.pdbx_strand_id
1 'polypeptide(L)'
;RMKSQTSKVLHKVGNKYLLQHVVDVAKNHVEKMNIIVGRNSQSVKSAITESKINWVLQEKQLGTGHAVKQAIPFIEENSICLILYADVPLLQSKTIEELIKKARTTGFSLLSVVLNDPFGYGRIIRDTNGLIKSIVEQKDASETDLKIKEINTGIMALNGSLLKKYLNELKTNNAQGEFYLTDIVEIAVKDNVNIASFICESADEVMGINDKKQLSQAERLYQMKQAENFMSSGLTLMDPSRFDCRGNLTFGDDCTIDINVVFEGDNVLGNNVLISPNCIIKDSKIGDNAVILPNSIIDNSTIGSSTSICPFA
;
A
#
# COMPACT_ATOMS: atom_id res chain seq x y z
N ARG A 1 7.29 -9.13 14.09
CA ARG A 1 5.91 -9.56 13.76
C ARG A 1 4.92 -8.80 14.63
N MET A 2 3.69 -8.67 14.20
CA MET A 2 2.65 -7.80 14.80
C MET A 2 2.31 -8.09 16.26
N LYS A 3 2.57 -9.28 16.78
CA LYS A 3 2.20 -9.71 18.16
C LYS A 3 0.74 -9.33 18.48
N SER A 4 -0.20 -9.71 17.62
CA SER A 4 -1.63 -9.35 17.68
C SER A 4 -2.49 -10.55 17.31
N GLN A 5 -3.68 -10.63 17.88
CA GLN A 5 -4.73 -11.60 17.48
C GLN A 5 -5.43 -11.16 16.20
N THR A 6 -5.38 -9.86 15.86
CA THR A 6 -5.91 -9.32 14.63
C THR A 6 -5.00 -9.71 13.45
N SER A 7 -5.61 -10.13 12.34
CA SER A 7 -4.88 -10.39 11.10
C SER A 7 -4.03 -9.18 10.71
N LYS A 8 -2.79 -9.40 10.23
CA LYS A 8 -1.86 -8.35 9.84
C LYS A 8 -2.51 -7.31 8.93
N VAL A 9 -3.24 -7.76 7.92
CA VAL A 9 -3.86 -6.92 6.89
C VAL A 9 -5.07 -6.11 7.36
N LEU A 10 -5.56 -6.38 8.59
CA LEU A 10 -6.63 -5.64 9.25
C LEU A 10 -6.12 -4.61 10.26
N HIS A 11 -4.82 -4.40 10.37
CA HIS A 11 -4.32 -3.19 11.02
C HIS A 11 -4.58 -1.98 10.14
N LYS A 12 -4.66 -0.79 10.75
CA LYS A 12 -5.07 0.43 10.06
C LYS A 12 -3.92 1.41 9.93
N VAL A 13 -3.97 2.15 8.82
CA VAL A 13 -3.22 3.37 8.54
C VAL A 13 -4.25 4.41 8.09
N GLY A 14 -4.26 5.61 8.66
CA GLY A 14 -5.26 6.64 8.37
C GLY A 14 -6.71 6.16 8.58
N ASN A 15 -6.93 5.30 9.61
CA ASN A 15 -8.21 4.63 9.91
C ASN A 15 -8.71 3.62 8.85
N LYS A 16 -7.95 3.33 7.82
CA LYS A 16 -8.29 2.35 6.74
C LYS A 16 -7.40 1.10 6.88
N TYR A 17 -7.97 -0.09 6.69
CA TYR A 17 -7.22 -1.36 6.74
C TYR A 17 -6.10 -1.41 5.70
N LEU A 18 -4.96 -2.03 6.02
CA LEU A 18 -3.83 -2.18 5.09
C LEU A 18 -4.29 -2.78 3.75
N LEU A 19 -5.07 -3.86 3.80
CA LEU A 19 -5.61 -4.49 2.60
C LEU A 19 -6.54 -3.55 1.81
N GLN A 20 -7.35 -2.73 2.50
CA GLN A 20 -8.26 -1.80 1.82
C GLN A 20 -7.50 -0.73 1.04
N HIS A 21 -6.36 -0.24 1.54
CA HIS A 21 -5.50 0.67 0.76
C HIS A 21 -5.05 0.05 -0.56
N VAL A 22 -4.60 -1.22 -0.52
CA VAL A 22 -4.16 -1.94 -1.71
C VAL A 22 -5.33 -2.21 -2.68
N VAL A 23 -6.49 -2.57 -2.16
CA VAL A 23 -7.71 -2.75 -2.96
C VAL A 23 -8.12 -1.44 -3.63
N ASP A 24 -8.13 -0.33 -2.88
CA ASP A 24 -8.54 0.98 -3.39
C ASP A 24 -7.63 1.48 -4.52
N VAL A 25 -6.34 1.27 -4.42
CA VAL A 25 -5.42 1.66 -5.51
C VAL A 25 -5.53 0.72 -6.70
N ALA A 26 -5.69 -0.60 -6.47
CA ALA A 26 -5.75 -1.60 -7.52
C ALA A 26 -7.04 -1.51 -8.35
N LYS A 27 -8.20 -1.24 -7.74
CA LYS A 27 -9.53 -1.27 -8.40
C LYS A 27 -9.65 -0.34 -9.61
N ASN A 28 -8.83 0.71 -9.67
CA ASN A 28 -8.83 1.66 -10.78
C ASN A 28 -8.06 1.15 -12.00
N HIS A 29 -7.29 0.06 -11.86
CA HIS A 29 -6.38 -0.49 -12.88
C HIS A 29 -6.76 -1.89 -13.35
N VAL A 30 -7.65 -2.57 -12.63
CA VAL A 30 -8.02 -3.96 -12.92
C VAL A 30 -9.54 -4.15 -12.95
N GLU A 31 -10.00 -5.06 -13.80
CA GLU A 31 -11.42 -5.41 -13.89
C GLU A 31 -11.83 -6.46 -12.85
N LYS A 32 -10.88 -7.35 -12.50
CA LYS A 32 -11.10 -8.46 -11.58
C LYS A 32 -9.97 -8.50 -10.54
N MET A 33 -10.30 -8.80 -9.31
CA MET A 33 -9.34 -8.97 -8.22
C MET A 33 -9.47 -10.36 -7.61
N ASN A 34 -8.35 -11.08 -7.51
CA ASN A 34 -8.25 -12.35 -6.79
C ASN A 34 -7.44 -12.12 -5.51
N ILE A 35 -8.07 -12.20 -4.35
CA ILE A 35 -7.38 -12.07 -3.06
C ILE A 35 -7.16 -13.45 -2.47
N ILE A 36 -5.89 -13.83 -2.35
CA ILE A 36 -5.49 -15.12 -1.80
C ILE A 36 -5.45 -15.01 -0.27
N VAL A 37 -6.19 -15.88 0.39
CA VAL A 37 -6.34 -15.90 1.85
C VAL A 37 -6.10 -17.27 2.44
N GLY A 38 -5.62 -17.33 3.69
CA GLY A 38 -5.51 -18.57 4.46
C GLY A 38 -6.86 -19.03 5.05
N ARG A 39 -6.85 -20.16 5.76
CA ARG A 39 -8.07 -20.80 6.31
C ARG A 39 -8.89 -19.88 7.23
N ASN A 40 -8.28 -19.10 8.10
CA ASN A 40 -8.98 -18.27 9.09
C ASN A 40 -9.20 -16.83 8.57
N SER A 41 -9.82 -16.69 7.41
CA SER A 41 -9.95 -15.42 6.71
C SER A 41 -11.32 -14.75 6.80
N GLN A 42 -12.25 -15.30 7.59
CA GLN A 42 -13.62 -14.75 7.66
C GLN A 42 -13.64 -13.27 8.08
N SER A 43 -12.84 -12.91 9.08
CA SER A 43 -12.72 -11.52 9.53
C SER A 43 -12.17 -10.59 8.43
N VAL A 44 -11.24 -11.07 7.60
CA VAL A 44 -10.71 -10.32 6.47
C VAL A 44 -11.78 -10.13 5.41
N LYS A 45 -12.51 -11.19 5.04
CA LYS A 45 -13.58 -11.13 4.05
C LYS A 45 -14.71 -10.18 4.46
N SER A 46 -15.09 -10.19 5.75
CA SER A 46 -16.15 -9.31 6.27
C SER A 46 -15.74 -7.84 6.39
N ALA A 47 -14.43 -7.57 6.52
CA ALA A 47 -13.91 -6.21 6.71
C ALA A 47 -13.68 -5.44 5.41
N ILE A 48 -13.60 -6.13 4.27
CA ILE A 48 -13.34 -5.52 2.96
C ILE A 48 -14.63 -5.55 2.14
N THR A 49 -15.08 -4.37 1.70
CA THR A 49 -16.40 -4.16 1.11
C THR A 49 -16.36 -3.89 -0.40
N GLU A 50 -15.44 -4.50 -1.14
CA GLU A 50 -15.39 -4.37 -2.59
C GLU A 50 -16.11 -5.55 -3.28
N SER A 51 -17.06 -5.26 -4.18
CA SER A 51 -17.91 -6.27 -4.83
C SER A 51 -17.22 -7.12 -5.91
N LYS A 52 -16.09 -6.64 -6.43
CA LYS A 52 -15.35 -7.29 -7.53
C LYS A 52 -14.25 -8.23 -7.05
N ILE A 53 -14.24 -8.61 -5.77
CA ILE A 53 -13.24 -9.49 -5.20
C ILE A 53 -13.65 -10.95 -5.32
N ASN A 54 -12.81 -11.75 -5.94
CA ASN A 54 -12.83 -13.20 -5.85
C ASN A 54 -11.87 -13.68 -4.74
N TRP A 55 -12.40 -14.34 -3.74
CA TRP A 55 -11.64 -14.85 -2.60
C TRP A 55 -11.10 -16.24 -2.89
N VAL A 56 -9.79 -16.37 -2.99
CA VAL A 56 -9.11 -17.62 -3.33
C VAL A 56 -8.46 -18.19 -2.07
N LEU A 57 -8.79 -19.45 -1.73
CA LEU A 57 -8.26 -20.11 -0.54
C LEU A 57 -6.91 -20.76 -0.81
N GLN A 58 -5.91 -20.40 -0.02
CA GLN A 58 -4.65 -21.14 0.11
C GLN A 58 -4.74 -22.04 1.36
N GLU A 59 -5.02 -23.30 1.17
CA GLU A 59 -5.19 -24.24 2.29
C GLU A 59 -3.89 -24.50 3.06
N LYS A 60 -2.80 -24.70 2.35
CA LYS A 60 -1.45 -24.93 2.91
C LYS A 60 -0.55 -23.76 2.52
N GLN A 61 0.09 -23.16 3.48
CA GLN A 61 1.02 -22.05 3.25
C GLN A 61 2.39 -22.60 2.85
N LEU A 62 2.59 -22.86 1.56
CA LEU A 62 3.81 -23.44 0.99
C LEU A 62 4.63 -22.40 0.20
N GLY A 63 4.53 -21.12 0.55
CA GLY A 63 5.26 -20.02 -0.05
C GLY A 63 4.40 -19.11 -0.94
N THR A 64 5.01 -18.00 -1.40
CA THR A 64 4.35 -16.96 -2.19
C THR A 64 3.97 -17.41 -3.59
N GLY A 65 4.81 -18.21 -4.23
CA GLY A 65 4.50 -18.83 -5.53
C GLY A 65 3.32 -19.80 -5.43
N HIS A 66 3.25 -20.60 -4.34
CA HIS A 66 2.12 -21.46 -4.09
C HIS A 66 0.82 -20.67 -3.88
N ALA A 67 0.88 -19.51 -3.22
CA ALA A 67 -0.28 -18.64 -3.06
C ALA A 67 -0.83 -18.18 -4.42
N VAL A 68 0.02 -17.62 -5.28
CA VAL A 68 -0.39 -17.14 -6.61
C VAL A 68 -0.87 -18.30 -7.49
N LYS A 69 -0.30 -19.49 -7.34
CA LYS A 69 -0.71 -20.70 -8.06
C LYS A 69 -2.18 -21.07 -7.80
N GLN A 70 -2.73 -20.74 -6.62
CA GLN A 70 -4.17 -20.98 -6.33
C GLN A 70 -5.08 -20.12 -7.23
N ALA A 71 -4.59 -19.02 -7.75
CA ALA A 71 -5.35 -18.13 -8.64
C ALA A 71 -5.33 -18.56 -10.12
N ILE A 72 -4.54 -19.56 -10.52
CA ILE A 72 -4.42 -20.02 -11.92
C ILE A 72 -5.78 -20.21 -12.63
N PRO A 73 -6.82 -20.81 -12.00
CA PRO A 73 -8.12 -20.98 -12.66
C PRO A 73 -8.82 -19.67 -13.05
N PHE A 74 -8.44 -18.57 -12.43
CA PHE A 74 -9.06 -17.24 -12.61
C PHE A 74 -8.21 -16.30 -13.46
N ILE A 75 -7.02 -16.72 -13.90
CA ILE A 75 -6.11 -15.95 -14.74
C ILE A 75 -6.53 -16.10 -16.20
N GLU A 76 -6.75 -14.99 -16.88
CA GLU A 76 -7.01 -14.96 -18.33
C GLU A 76 -5.69 -14.88 -19.10
N GLU A 77 -5.50 -15.70 -20.12
CA GLU A 77 -4.23 -15.82 -20.84
C GLU A 77 -3.79 -14.52 -21.54
N ASN A 78 -4.76 -13.80 -22.09
CA ASN A 78 -4.51 -12.56 -22.84
C ASN A 78 -4.55 -11.30 -21.97
N SER A 79 -4.62 -11.44 -20.64
CA SER A 79 -4.61 -10.32 -19.69
C SER A 79 -3.21 -9.99 -19.19
N ILE A 80 -3.03 -8.79 -18.65
CA ILE A 80 -1.91 -8.47 -17.77
C ILE A 80 -2.33 -8.74 -16.33
N CYS A 81 -1.62 -9.63 -15.66
CA CYS A 81 -1.80 -9.94 -14.24
C CYS A 81 -0.91 -9.02 -13.41
N LEU A 82 -1.53 -8.25 -12.53
CA LEU A 82 -0.84 -7.44 -11.54
C LEU A 82 -0.78 -8.22 -10.21
N ILE A 83 0.40 -8.39 -9.66
CA ILE A 83 0.63 -9.06 -8.37
C ILE A 83 1.03 -8.02 -7.35
N LEU A 84 0.24 -7.90 -6.28
CA LEU A 84 0.43 -6.95 -5.19
C LEU A 84 0.47 -7.67 -3.85
N TYR A 85 1.08 -7.02 -2.85
CA TYR A 85 1.11 -7.50 -1.47
C TYR A 85 0.12 -6.72 -0.61
N ALA A 86 -0.66 -7.43 0.17
CA ALA A 86 -1.74 -6.89 1.01
C ALA A 86 -1.27 -6.00 2.18
N ASP A 87 0.02 -5.92 2.40
CA ASP A 87 0.67 -5.20 3.49
C ASP A 87 1.55 -4.03 3.03
N VAL A 88 1.37 -3.57 1.77
CA VAL A 88 2.04 -2.41 1.18
C VAL A 88 1.00 -1.30 0.93
N PRO A 89 0.54 -0.59 1.97
CA PRO A 89 -0.62 0.32 1.88
C PRO A 89 -0.34 1.66 1.21
N LEU A 90 0.94 2.04 1.05
CA LEU A 90 1.32 3.36 0.53
C LEU A 90 1.58 3.37 -0.98
N LEU A 91 1.34 2.23 -1.66
CA LEU A 91 1.53 2.09 -3.10
C LEU A 91 0.67 3.09 -3.89
N GLN A 92 1.26 3.71 -4.90
CA GLN A 92 0.61 4.78 -5.67
C GLN A 92 0.07 4.27 -7.02
N SER A 93 -1.03 4.89 -7.47
CA SER A 93 -1.65 4.64 -8.78
C SER A 93 -0.66 4.80 -9.94
N LYS A 94 0.14 5.85 -9.93
CA LYS A 94 1.14 6.13 -10.97
C LYS A 94 2.18 5.01 -11.11
N THR A 95 2.61 4.43 -10.01
CA THR A 95 3.56 3.31 -10.00
C THR A 95 2.96 2.05 -10.63
N ILE A 96 1.69 1.77 -10.32
CA ILE A 96 0.94 0.66 -10.93
C ILE A 96 0.78 0.88 -12.45
N GLU A 97 0.43 2.09 -12.87
CA GLU A 97 0.28 2.45 -14.29
C GLU A 97 1.55 2.20 -15.08
N GLU A 98 2.69 2.68 -14.58
CA GLU A 98 3.98 2.48 -15.24
C GLU A 98 4.38 1.00 -15.30
N LEU A 99 4.10 0.25 -14.23
CA LEU A 99 4.36 -1.18 -14.19
C LEU A 99 3.53 -1.94 -15.24
N ILE A 100 2.23 -1.66 -15.33
CA ILE A 100 1.33 -2.26 -16.33
C ILE A 100 1.75 -1.88 -17.74
N LYS A 101 2.08 -0.61 -17.99
CA LYS A 101 2.55 -0.10 -19.28
C LYS A 101 3.80 -0.84 -19.76
N LYS A 102 4.78 -1.02 -18.88
CA LYS A 102 6.00 -1.79 -19.19
C LYS A 102 5.67 -3.26 -19.48
N ALA A 103 4.81 -3.89 -18.69
CA ALA A 103 4.39 -5.29 -18.91
C ALA A 103 3.68 -5.48 -20.25
N ARG A 104 2.87 -4.52 -20.69
CA ARG A 104 2.23 -4.56 -22.02
C ARG A 104 3.25 -4.56 -23.16
N THR A 105 4.39 -3.93 -22.98
CA THR A 105 5.45 -3.83 -24.00
C THR A 105 6.36 -5.05 -24.03
N THR A 106 6.77 -5.55 -22.85
CA THR A 106 7.78 -6.61 -22.72
C THR A 106 7.21 -7.97 -22.35
N GLY A 107 5.95 -8.04 -21.96
CA GLY A 107 5.30 -9.26 -21.42
C GLY A 107 5.52 -9.46 -19.93
N PHE A 108 6.55 -8.83 -19.32
CA PHE A 108 6.85 -8.94 -17.89
C PHE A 108 7.56 -7.67 -17.39
N SER A 109 7.06 -7.12 -16.28
CA SER A 109 7.70 -6.03 -15.55
C SER A 109 7.71 -6.29 -14.05
N LEU A 110 8.73 -5.79 -13.34
CA LEU A 110 8.81 -5.84 -11.89
C LEU A 110 9.21 -4.49 -11.30
N LEU A 111 8.74 -4.26 -10.07
CA LEU A 111 9.06 -3.09 -9.27
C LEU A 111 10.22 -3.43 -8.33
N SER A 112 11.28 -2.65 -8.41
CA SER A 112 12.41 -2.69 -7.46
C SER A 112 12.57 -1.36 -6.75
N VAL A 113 13.39 -1.35 -5.71
CA VAL A 113 13.78 -0.12 -5.00
C VAL A 113 15.21 -0.28 -4.48
N VAL A 114 15.92 0.83 -4.35
CA VAL A 114 17.26 0.85 -3.76
C VAL A 114 17.15 1.25 -2.29
N LEU A 115 17.61 0.38 -1.38
CA LEU A 115 17.59 0.61 0.06
C LEU A 115 19.01 0.80 0.60
N ASN A 116 19.15 1.65 1.61
CA ASN A 116 20.41 1.75 2.37
C ASN A 116 20.68 0.47 3.18
N ASP A 117 19.66 -0.08 3.81
CA ASP A 117 19.68 -1.37 4.49
C ASP A 117 18.69 -2.33 3.81
N PRO A 118 19.18 -3.22 2.93
CA PRO A 118 18.35 -4.18 2.21
C PRO A 118 18.09 -5.48 2.97
N PHE A 119 18.43 -5.55 4.26
CA PHE A 119 18.29 -6.76 5.07
C PHE A 119 16.86 -7.33 5.04
N GLY A 120 16.76 -8.63 4.79
CA GLY A 120 15.49 -9.36 4.78
C GLY A 120 14.76 -9.39 3.44
N TYR A 121 15.26 -8.71 2.41
CA TYR A 121 14.66 -8.67 1.08
C TYR A 121 15.43 -9.51 0.06
N GLY A 122 14.77 -9.94 -1.01
CA GLY A 122 15.40 -10.53 -2.20
C GLY A 122 16.19 -9.48 -2.98
N ARG A 123 17.39 -9.85 -3.46
CA ARG A 123 18.26 -8.96 -4.25
C ARG A 123 18.00 -9.12 -5.73
N ILE A 124 17.97 -8.02 -6.46
CA ILE A 124 17.90 -8.02 -7.93
C ILE A 124 19.31 -8.25 -8.48
N ILE A 125 19.52 -9.38 -9.12
CA ILE A 125 20.78 -9.70 -9.80
C ILE A 125 20.67 -9.25 -11.25
N ARG A 126 21.64 -8.47 -11.69
CA ARG A 126 21.73 -7.99 -13.07
C ARG A 126 22.95 -8.58 -13.78
N ASP A 127 22.84 -8.76 -15.09
CA ASP A 127 23.97 -9.11 -15.94
C ASP A 127 24.87 -7.90 -16.24
N THR A 128 25.92 -8.11 -17.02
CA THR A 128 26.87 -7.07 -17.44
C THR A 128 26.25 -5.96 -18.30
N ASN A 129 25.10 -6.21 -18.91
CA ASN A 129 24.34 -5.25 -19.71
C ASN A 129 23.27 -4.51 -18.89
N GLY A 130 23.19 -4.79 -17.58
CA GLY A 130 22.19 -4.22 -16.69
C GLY A 130 20.80 -4.87 -16.75
N LEU A 131 20.63 -5.97 -17.51
CA LEU A 131 19.38 -6.70 -17.58
C LEU A 131 19.19 -7.58 -16.34
N ILE A 132 17.95 -7.76 -15.93
CA ILE A 132 17.62 -8.64 -14.80
C ILE A 132 17.93 -10.08 -15.17
N LYS A 133 18.69 -10.76 -14.31
CA LYS A 133 19.08 -12.16 -14.44
C LYS A 133 18.26 -13.06 -13.50
N SER A 134 18.15 -12.66 -12.24
CA SER A 134 17.43 -13.42 -11.20
C SER A 134 17.12 -12.54 -10.00
N ILE A 135 16.32 -13.07 -9.08
CA ILE A 135 16.15 -12.56 -7.73
C ILE A 135 16.67 -13.61 -6.77
N VAL A 136 17.56 -13.21 -5.84
CA VAL A 136 18.11 -14.11 -4.82
C VAL A 136 17.58 -13.68 -3.46
N GLU A 137 16.85 -14.56 -2.80
CA GLU A 137 16.28 -14.30 -1.48
C GLU A 137 17.36 -14.19 -0.41
N GLN A 138 17.12 -13.40 0.65
CA GLN A 138 18.11 -13.13 1.73
C GLN A 138 18.78 -14.39 2.29
N LYS A 139 18.04 -15.50 2.41
CA LYS A 139 18.55 -16.74 3.01
C LYS A 139 19.38 -17.59 2.06
N ASP A 140 19.25 -17.35 0.77
CA ASP A 140 19.95 -18.06 -0.31
C ASP A 140 21.09 -17.20 -0.89
N ALA A 141 21.24 -15.94 -0.43
CA ALA A 141 22.17 -14.97 -0.97
C ALA A 141 23.62 -15.24 -0.50
N SER A 142 24.55 -15.16 -1.44
CA SER A 142 25.99 -15.15 -1.16
C SER A 142 26.44 -13.84 -0.50
N GLU A 143 27.65 -13.79 0.03
CA GLU A 143 28.23 -12.56 0.60
C GLU A 143 28.31 -11.41 -0.42
N THR A 144 28.49 -11.74 -1.70
CA THR A 144 28.50 -10.75 -2.79
C THR A 144 27.09 -10.24 -3.08
N ASP A 145 26.10 -11.13 -3.12
CA ASP A 145 24.70 -10.75 -3.35
C ASP A 145 24.16 -9.86 -2.23
N LEU A 146 24.54 -10.14 -0.99
CA LEU A 146 24.14 -9.34 0.18
C LEU A 146 24.57 -7.86 0.12
N LYS A 147 25.60 -7.52 -0.68
CA LYS A 147 26.07 -6.14 -0.87
C LYS A 147 25.19 -5.35 -1.84
N ILE A 148 24.34 -6.02 -2.62
CA ILE A 148 23.45 -5.39 -3.57
C ILE A 148 22.34 -4.64 -2.80
N LYS A 149 22.15 -3.37 -3.12
CA LYS A 149 21.16 -2.50 -2.49
C LYS A 149 19.82 -2.46 -3.21
N GLU A 150 19.78 -2.88 -4.48
CA GLU A 150 18.54 -2.99 -5.23
C GLU A 150 17.81 -4.26 -4.81
N ILE A 151 16.59 -4.07 -4.29
CA ILE A 151 15.76 -5.15 -3.77
C ILE A 151 14.49 -5.34 -4.61
N ASN A 152 14.00 -6.58 -4.59
CA ASN A 152 12.70 -6.92 -5.11
C ASN A 152 11.61 -6.51 -4.12
N THR A 153 10.61 -5.77 -4.60
CA THR A 153 9.44 -5.41 -3.78
C THR A 153 8.38 -6.51 -3.74
N GLY A 154 8.50 -7.51 -4.63
CA GLY A 154 7.48 -8.53 -4.87
C GLY A 154 6.33 -8.07 -5.77
N ILE A 155 6.25 -6.78 -6.07
CA ILE A 155 5.21 -6.21 -6.94
C ILE A 155 5.64 -6.39 -8.40
N MET A 156 4.78 -7.02 -9.21
CA MET A 156 5.08 -7.31 -10.60
C MET A 156 3.82 -7.35 -11.46
N ALA A 157 3.99 -7.12 -12.76
CA ALA A 157 2.94 -7.28 -13.74
C ALA A 157 3.44 -8.11 -14.91
N LEU A 158 2.68 -9.11 -15.33
CA LEU A 158 3.07 -9.96 -16.44
C LEU A 158 1.87 -10.55 -17.17
N ASN A 159 2.12 -11.00 -18.40
CA ASN A 159 1.11 -11.64 -19.21
C ASN A 159 0.58 -12.91 -18.53
N GLY A 160 -0.75 -13.12 -18.58
CA GLY A 160 -1.41 -14.23 -17.90
C GLY A 160 -0.96 -15.59 -18.40
N SER A 161 -0.67 -15.76 -19.69
CA SER A 161 -0.14 -17.03 -20.23
C SER A 161 1.25 -17.32 -19.68
N LEU A 162 2.14 -16.33 -19.60
CA LEU A 162 3.47 -16.47 -19.01
C LEU A 162 3.38 -16.79 -17.51
N LEU A 163 2.50 -16.10 -16.79
CA LEU A 163 2.30 -16.36 -15.36
C LEU A 163 1.86 -17.80 -15.10
N LYS A 164 0.86 -18.31 -15.84
CA LYS A 164 0.40 -19.70 -15.72
C LYS A 164 1.53 -20.68 -15.99
N LYS A 165 2.30 -20.46 -17.06
CA LYS A 165 3.43 -21.30 -17.44
C LYS A 165 4.44 -21.36 -16.29
N TYR A 166 4.95 -20.22 -15.83
CA TYR A 166 6.02 -20.18 -14.85
C TYR A 166 5.61 -20.64 -13.47
N LEU A 167 4.36 -20.39 -13.04
CA LEU A 167 3.85 -20.94 -11.79
C LEU A 167 3.82 -22.48 -11.77
N ASN A 168 3.64 -23.13 -12.91
CA ASN A 168 3.67 -24.59 -13.01
C ASN A 168 5.10 -25.15 -12.98
N GLU A 169 6.12 -24.36 -13.32
CA GLU A 169 7.52 -24.75 -13.31
C GLU A 169 8.22 -24.52 -11.97
N LEU A 170 7.56 -23.81 -11.01
CA LEU A 170 8.13 -23.55 -9.70
C LEU A 170 8.52 -24.83 -8.95
N LYS A 171 9.67 -24.76 -8.29
CA LYS A 171 10.23 -25.84 -7.44
C LYS A 171 10.43 -25.35 -6.01
N THR A 172 10.75 -26.26 -5.12
CA THR A 172 11.02 -25.99 -3.68
C THR A 172 12.49 -26.16 -3.32
N ASN A 173 13.39 -26.10 -4.31
CA ASN A 173 14.84 -26.30 -4.11
C ASN A 173 15.51 -25.00 -3.58
N ASN A 174 15.14 -24.58 -2.37
CA ASN A 174 15.65 -23.38 -1.71
C ASN A 174 15.75 -23.60 -0.20
N ALA A 175 16.39 -22.68 0.51
CA ALA A 175 16.67 -22.79 1.95
C ALA A 175 15.43 -22.98 2.84
N GLN A 176 14.24 -22.63 2.36
CA GLN A 176 12.99 -22.75 3.13
C GLN A 176 12.14 -23.94 2.69
N GLY A 177 12.44 -24.60 1.56
CA GLY A 177 11.61 -25.66 0.99
C GLY A 177 10.25 -25.16 0.51
N GLU A 178 10.13 -23.90 0.13
CA GLU A 178 8.90 -23.24 -0.27
C GLU A 178 8.90 -22.90 -1.78
N PHE A 179 7.71 -22.75 -2.36
CA PHE A 179 7.58 -22.20 -3.71
C PHE A 179 7.75 -20.70 -3.68
N TYR A 180 8.92 -20.21 -4.07
CA TYR A 180 9.17 -18.77 -4.18
C TYR A 180 8.56 -18.21 -5.47
N LEU A 181 7.76 -17.15 -5.34
CA LEU A 181 7.25 -16.46 -6.52
C LEU A 181 8.39 -15.81 -7.33
N THR A 182 9.44 -15.39 -6.66
CA THR A 182 10.61 -14.76 -7.27
C THR A 182 11.34 -15.64 -8.28
N ASP A 183 11.20 -16.97 -8.17
CA ASP A 183 11.84 -17.91 -9.10
C ASP A 183 11.27 -17.81 -10.54
N ILE A 184 10.05 -17.25 -10.72
CA ILE A 184 9.50 -17.02 -12.07
C ILE A 184 10.38 -16.06 -12.89
N VAL A 185 11.16 -15.20 -12.24
CA VAL A 185 12.08 -14.27 -12.90
C VAL A 185 13.20 -15.03 -13.59
N GLU A 186 13.83 -15.98 -12.90
CA GLU A 186 14.89 -16.80 -13.49
C GLU A 186 14.35 -17.70 -14.61
N ILE A 187 13.14 -18.24 -14.44
CA ILE A 187 12.48 -19.06 -15.48
C ILE A 187 12.21 -18.20 -16.72
N ALA A 188 11.68 -16.98 -16.56
CA ALA A 188 11.41 -16.06 -17.66
C ALA A 188 12.70 -15.66 -18.42
N VAL A 189 13.80 -15.43 -17.68
CA VAL A 189 15.12 -15.14 -18.31
C VAL A 189 15.62 -16.33 -19.11
N LYS A 190 15.46 -17.56 -18.63
CA LYS A 190 15.81 -18.78 -19.38
C LYS A 190 14.97 -18.94 -20.67
N ASP A 191 13.75 -18.45 -20.66
CA ASP A 191 12.87 -18.40 -21.82
C ASP A 191 13.15 -17.21 -22.76
N ASN A 192 14.22 -16.42 -22.51
CA ASN A 192 14.58 -15.21 -23.23
C ASN A 192 13.51 -14.11 -23.20
N VAL A 193 12.67 -14.08 -22.14
CA VAL A 193 11.72 -12.99 -21.94
C VAL A 193 12.48 -11.79 -21.36
N ASN A 194 12.36 -10.65 -22.01
CA ASN A 194 12.92 -9.40 -21.52
C ASN A 194 12.06 -8.86 -20.36
N ILE A 195 12.62 -8.81 -19.16
CA ILE A 195 11.94 -8.31 -17.97
C ILE A 195 12.24 -6.83 -17.82
N ALA A 196 11.22 -5.98 -18.00
CA ALA A 196 11.35 -4.56 -17.72
C ALA A 196 11.41 -4.33 -16.21
N SER A 197 12.35 -3.53 -15.72
CA SER A 197 12.33 -3.05 -14.34
C SER A 197 11.85 -1.60 -14.26
N PHE A 198 11.18 -1.31 -13.16
CA PHE A 198 10.87 0.04 -12.72
C PHE A 198 11.41 0.22 -11.31
N ILE A 199 12.39 1.12 -11.16
CA ILE A 199 12.96 1.43 -9.86
C ILE A 199 12.09 2.49 -9.20
N CYS A 200 11.46 2.17 -8.08
CA CYS A 200 10.66 3.10 -7.29
C CYS A 200 11.54 4.19 -6.70
N GLU A 201 11.13 5.44 -6.85
CA GLU A 201 11.88 6.59 -6.33
C GLU A 201 11.81 6.68 -4.79
N SER A 202 10.70 6.25 -4.20
CA SER A 202 10.48 6.28 -2.75
C SER A 202 10.41 4.88 -2.16
N ALA A 203 11.30 4.58 -1.23
CA ALA A 203 11.27 3.34 -0.45
C ALA A 203 10.01 3.24 0.42
N ASP A 204 9.48 4.37 0.87
CA ASP A 204 8.30 4.43 1.73
C ASP A 204 7.05 3.91 1.01
N GLU A 205 6.95 4.12 -0.31
CA GLU A 205 5.83 3.67 -1.12
C GLU A 205 5.68 2.16 -1.14
N VAL A 206 6.79 1.45 -1.13
CA VAL A 206 6.84 -0.02 -1.25
C VAL A 206 7.15 -0.73 0.07
N MET A 207 7.08 -0.01 1.17
CA MET A 207 7.34 -0.53 2.50
C MET A 207 6.26 -1.53 2.93
N GLY A 208 6.65 -2.80 3.11
CA GLY A 208 5.79 -3.83 3.68
C GLY A 208 5.72 -3.72 5.21
N ILE A 209 4.52 -3.77 5.76
CA ILE A 209 4.29 -3.62 7.21
C ILE A 209 4.26 -4.99 7.89
N ASN A 210 5.26 -5.31 8.68
CA ASN A 210 5.41 -6.60 9.37
C ASN A 210 5.35 -6.51 10.91
N ASP A 211 5.51 -5.32 11.46
CA ASP A 211 5.49 -5.08 12.92
C ASP A 211 4.85 -3.72 13.27
N LYS A 212 4.74 -3.46 14.57
CA LYS A 212 4.13 -2.23 15.08
C LYS A 212 4.97 -0.97 14.84
N LYS A 213 6.29 -1.11 14.73
CA LYS A 213 7.18 0.01 14.42
C LYS A 213 6.98 0.46 12.97
N GLN A 214 6.97 -0.50 12.03
CA GLN A 214 6.67 -0.22 10.62
C GLN A 214 5.24 0.33 10.44
N LEU A 215 4.26 -0.18 11.23
CA LEU A 215 2.90 0.36 11.22
C LEU A 215 2.86 1.83 11.62
N SER A 216 3.57 2.21 12.69
CA SER A 216 3.66 3.61 13.15
C SER A 216 4.37 4.51 12.14
N GLN A 217 5.42 3.99 11.48
CA GLN A 217 6.11 4.73 10.41
C GLN A 217 5.17 4.97 9.21
N ALA A 218 4.45 3.92 8.78
CA ALA A 218 3.49 4.05 7.68
C ALA A 218 2.35 5.02 8.01
N GLU A 219 1.85 5.04 9.25
CA GLU A 219 0.86 6.03 9.70
C GLU A 219 1.41 7.45 9.53
N ARG A 220 2.64 7.72 10.03
CA ARG A 220 3.21 9.07 9.91
C ARG A 220 3.43 9.50 8.47
N LEU A 221 3.94 8.60 7.62
CA LEU A 221 4.13 8.86 6.19
C LEU A 221 2.79 9.15 5.48
N TYR A 222 1.77 8.38 5.80
CA TYR A 222 0.41 8.59 5.27
C TYR A 222 -0.12 9.97 5.65
N GLN A 223 -0.03 10.34 6.94
CA GLN A 223 -0.52 11.62 7.44
C GLN A 223 0.24 12.81 6.84
N MET A 224 1.56 12.70 6.70
CA MET A 224 2.36 13.73 6.02
C MET A 224 1.93 13.94 4.58
N LYS A 225 1.71 12.84 3.83
CA LYS A 225 1.24 12.92 2.45
C LYS A 225 -0.17 13.53 2.35
N GLN A 226 -1.07 13.19 3.28
CA GLN A 226 -2.40 13.81 3.35
C GLN A 226 -2.29 15.31 3.63
N ALA A 227 -1.45 15.72 4.58
CA ALA A 227 -1.19 17.12 4.90
C ALA A 227 -0.66 17.90 3.68
N GLU A 228 0.31 17.34 2.94
CA GLU A 228 0.83 17.91 1.70
C GLU A 228 -0.27 18.12 0.65
N ASN A 229 -1.14 17.11 0.46
CA ASN A 229 -2.27 17.20 -0.47
C ASN A 229 -3.25 18.30 -0.06
N PHE A 230 -3.58 18.39 1.23
CA PHE A 230 -4.49 19.42 1.73
C PHE A 230 -3.89 20.82 1.59
N MET A 231 -2.61 21.02 1.92
CA MET A 231 -1.92 22.30 1.71
C MET A 231 -1.87 22.69 0.23
N SER A 232 -1.62 21.73 -0.65
CA SER A 232 -1.64 21.95 -2.10
C SER A 232 -3.05 22.31 -2.62
N SER A 233 -4.09 21.94 -1.87
CA SER A 233 -5.49 22.28 -2.16
C SER A 233 -5.98 23.55 -1.46
N GLY A 234 -5.09 24.28 -0.75
CA GLY A 234 -5.38 25.57 -0.15
C GLY A 234 -5.60 25.59 1.36
N LEU A 235 -5.50 24.43 2.05
CA LEU A 235 -5.60 24.40 3.52
C LEU A 235 -4.32 24.95 4.17
N THR A 236 -4.45 25.87 5.11
CA THR A 236 -3.31 26.32 5.92
C THR A 236 -3.13 25.38 7.11
N LEU A 237 -1.99 24.70 7.19
CA LEU A 237 -1.57 23.90 8.35
C LEU A 237 -0.39 24.59 9.03
N MET A 238 -0.50 24.93 10.34
CA MET A 238 0.57 25.56 11.09
C MET A 238 1.78 24.64 11.29
N ASP A 239 1.55 23.35 11.42
CA ASP A 239 2.60 22.33 11.45
C ASP A 239 2.06 21.00 10.90
N PRO A 240 2.40 20.65 9.66
CA PRO A 240 1.90 19.42 9.03
C PRO A 240 2.35 18.14 9.75
N SER A 241 3.44 18.18 10.53
CA SER A 241 3.92 17.04 11.31
C SER A 241 3.05 16.72 12.53
N ARG A 242 2.22 17.66 12.96
CA ARG A 242 1.32 17.58 14.11
C ARG A 242 -0.16 17.67 13.72
N PHE A 243 -0.47 17.21 12.53
CA PHE A 243 -1.82 17.11 11.98
C PHE A 243 -2.13 15.65 11.66
N ASP A 244 -3.31 15.17 12.04
CA ASP A 244 -3.81 13.84 11.68
C ASP A 244 -5.21 13.91 11.08
N CYS A 245 -5.39 13.28 9.91
CA CYS A 245 -6.70 13.04 9.32
C CYS A 245 -6.94 11.54 9.17
N ARG A 246 -7.82 11.00 10.02
CA ARG A 246 -8.19 9.57 10.08
C ARG A 246 -9.57 9.35 9.48
N GLY A 247 -9.74 9.78 8.23
CA GLY A 247 -10.99 9.73 7.50
C GLY A 247 -10.98 10.67 6.31
N ASN A 248 -12.11 11.32 6.04
CA ASN A 248 -12.25 12.27 4.96
C ASN A 248 -12.38 13.70 5.52
N LEU A 249 -11.70 14.63 4.90
CA LEU A 249 -11.82 16.07 5.18
C LEU A 249 -12.06 16.80 3.87
N THR A 250 -13.17 17.55 3.80
CA THR A 250 -13.42 18.54 2.76
C THR A 250 -13.48 19.92 3.40
N PHE A 251 -13.02 20.94 2.70
CA PHE A 251 -12.94 22.31 3.24
C PHE A 251 -13.13 23.33 2.13
N GLY A 252 -13.62 24.52 2.53
CA GLY A 252 -13.69 25.68 1.67
C GLY A 252 -12.37 26.47 1.67
N ASP A 253 -12.44 27.71 1.14
CA ASP A 253 -11.28 28.58 1.03
C ASP A 253 -10.88 29.16 2.40
N ASP A 254 -9.59 29.55 2.53
CA ASP A 254 -9.01 30.26 3.67
C ASP A 254 -9.14 29.58 5.04
N CYS A 255 -9.27 28.26 5.06
CA CYS A 255 -9.28 27.50 6.30
C CYS A 255 -7.89 27.39 6.92
N THR A 256 -7.81 27.53 8.24
CA THR A 256 -6.56 27.42 9.02
C THR A 256 -6.70 26.42 10.14
N ILE A 257 -5.79 25.45 10.19
CA ILE A 257 -5.75 24.40 11.20
C ILE A 257 -4.44 24.51 11.98
N ASP A 258 -4.57 24.63 13.29
CA ASP A 258 -3.43 24.75 14.20
C ASP A 258 -2.86 23.36 14.57
N ILE A 259 -1.86 23.34 15.44
CA ILE A 259 -1.13 22.12 15.82
C ILE A 259 -1.97 21.15 16.63
N ASN A 260 -1.64 19.85 16.53
CA ASN A 260 -2.25 18.76 17.28
C ASN A 260 -3.77 18.63 17.03
N VAL A 261 -4.25 19.04 15.88
CA VAL A 261 -5.65 18.83 15.50
C VAL A 261 -5.79 17.46 14.87
N VAL A 262 -6.82 16.72 15.28
CA VAL A 262 -7.16 15.39 14.77
C VAL A 262 -8.55 15.42 14.15
N PHE A 263 -8.65 15.05 12.89
CA PHE A 263 -9.93 14.79 12.23
C PHE A 263 -10.19 13.28 12.20
N GLU A 264 -11.39 12.83 12.60
CA GLU A 264 -11.82 11.44 12.52
C GLU A 264 -13.15 11.33 11.76
N GLY A 265 -13.31 10.26 10.95
CA GLY A 265 -14.52 10.04 10.15
C GLY A 265 -14.69 11.06 9.02
N ASP A 266 -15.94 11.49 8.75
CA ASP A 266 -16.28 12.37 7.64
C ASP A 266 -16.51 13.82 8.12
N ASN A 267 -15.62 14.73 7.73
CA ASN A 267 -15.67 16.12 8.19
C ASN A 267 -15.75 17.10 7.02
N VAL A 268 -16.55 18.15 7.21
CA VAL A 268 -16.75 19.22 6.23
C VAL A 268 -16.53 20.56 6.92
N LEU A 269 -15.62 21.38 6.40
CA LEU A 269 -15.42 22.77 6.82
C LEU A 269 -15.93 23.71 5.71
N GLY A 270 -16.61 24.76 6.10
CA GLY A 270 -16.95 25.88 5.22
C GLY A 270 -15.74 26.75 4.91
N ASN A 271 -15.97 27.98 4.43
CA ASN A 271 -14.91 28.93 4.16
C ASN A 271 -14.45 29.67 5.43
N ASN A 272 -13.17 30.06 5.47
CA ASN A 272 -12.61 30.89 6.53
C ASN A 272 -12.80 30.29 7.94
N VAL A 273 -12.67 28.98 8.07
CA VAL A 273 -12.78 28.26 9.35
C VAL A 273 -11.43 28.24 10.04
N LEU A 274 -11.41 28.58 11.33
CA LEU A 274 -10.24 28.51 12.20
C LEU A 274 -10.42 27.38 13.23
N ILE A 275 -9.52 26.39 13.22
CA ILE A 275 -9.44 25.35 14.24
C ILE A 275 -8.17 25.57 15.05
N SER A 276 -8.34 25.89 16.33
CA SER A 276 -7.25 26.17 17.28
C SER A 276 -6.56 24.89 17.77
N PRO A 277 -5.43 24.97 18.48
CA PRO A 277 -4.64 23.81 18.87
C PRO A 277 -5.39 22.78 19.73
N ASN A 278 -4.97 21.52 19.59
CA ASN A 278 -5.45 20.37 20.40
C ASN A 278 -6.94 20.08 20.26
N CYS A 279 -7.57 20.40 19.15
CA CYS A 279 -8.97 20.07 18.88
C CYS A 279 -9.10 18.69 18.23
N ILE A 280 -10.20 17.98 18.55
CA ILE A 280 -10.61 16.76 17.91
C ILE A 280 -11.96 17.01 17.21
N ILE A 281 -12.01 16.80 15.92
CA ILE A 281 -13.22 16.99 15.10
C ILE A 281 -13.59 15.64 14.49
N LYS A 282 -14.78 15.15 14.79
CA LYS A 282 -15.22 13.84 14.35
C LYS A 282 -16.62 13.90 13.76
N ASP A 283 -16.80 13.30 12.56
CA ASP A 283 -18.07 13.14 11.87
C ASP A 283 -18.94 14.42 11.90
N SER A 284 -18.32 15.60 11.61
CA SER A 284 -18.93 16.89 11.89
C SER A 284 -18.88 17.85 10.71
N LYS A 285 -19.81 18.80 10.70
CA LYS A 285 -19.90 19.89 9.72
C LYS A 285 -19.72 21.23 10.42
N ILE A 286 -18.79 22.06 9.94
CA ILE A 286 -18.47 23.36 10.51
C ILE A 286 -18.71 24.42 9.43
N GLY A 287 -19.62 25.35 9.71
CA GLY A 287 -20.04 26.40 8.76
C GLY A 287 -19.01 27.52 8.59
N ASP A 288 -19.24 28.39 7.60
CA ASP A 288 -18.35 29.48 7.23
C ASP A 288 -18.04 30.42 8.41
N ASN A 289 -16.82 30.94 8.47
CA ASN A 289 -16.34 31.89 9.48
C ASN A 289 -16.46 31.35 10.92
N ALA A 290 -16.57 30.05 11.13
CA ALA A 290 -16.61 29.48 12.47
C ALA A 290 -15.20 29.40 13.08
N VAL A 291 -15.14 29.54 14.40
CA VAL A 291 -13.90 29.46 15.18
C VAL A 291 -14.07 28.41 16.25
N ILE A 292 -13.22 27.40 16.24
CA ILE A 292 -13.15 26.38 17.29
C ILE A 292 -11.95 26.68 18.17
N LEU A 293 -12.18 27.06 19.41
CA LEU A 293 -11.13 27.44 20.34
C LEU A 293 -10.42 26.21 20.95
N PRO A 294 -9.22 26.37 21.55
CA PRO A 294 -8.35 25.27 21.91
C PRO A 294 -8.96 24.21 22.83
N ASN A 295 -8.48 22.96 22.69
CA ASN A 295 -8.82 21.82 23.53
C ASN A 295 -10.33 21.42 23.48
N SER A 296 -11.00 21.69 22.37
CA SER A 296 -12.43 21.36 22.17
C SER A 296 -12.58 20.04 21.40
N ILE A 297 -13.64 19.29 21.71
CA ILE A 297 -14.01 18.04 21.03
C ILE A 297 -15.37 18.23 20.38
N ILE A 298 -15.42 18.18 19.06
CA ILE A 298 -16.64 18.27 18.26
C ILE A 298 -16.93 16.90 17.67
N ASP A 299 -17.96 16.24 18.13
CA ASP A 299 -18.33 14.88 17.70
C ASP A 299 -19.79 14.87 17.18
N ASN A 300 -19.99 14.31 16.01
CA ASN A 300 -21.27 14.11 15.35
C ASN A 300 -22.17 15.37 15.41
N SER A 301 -21.59 16.54 15.07
CA SER A 301 -22.21 17.84 15.30
C SER A 301 -22.23 18.70 14.04
N THR A 302 -23.20 19.61 13.99
CA THR A 302 -23.24 20.67 12.98
C THR A 302 -23.11 22.03 13.66
N ILE A 303 -22.03 22.76 13.34
CA ILE A 303 -21.72 24.09 13.84
C ILE A 303 -22.16 25.09 12.77
N GLY A 304 -23.00 26.05 13.13
CA GLY A 304 -23.47 27.09 12.23
C GLY A 304 -22.38 28.08 11.83
N SER A 305 -22.63 28.83 10.75
CA SER A 305 -21.69 29.87 10.29
C SER A 305 -21.51 30.97 11.35
N SER A 306 -20.31 31.57 11.40
CA SER A 306 -19.93 32.65 12.33
C SER A 306 -20.08 32.27 13.80
N THR A 307 -20.07 30.99 14.13
CA THR A 307 -20.13 30.50 15.51
C THR A 307 -18.74 30.42 16.11
N SER A 308 -18.60 30.84 17.37
CA SER A 308 -17.37 30.62 18.15
C SER A 308 -17.66 29.57 19.23
N ILE A 309 -16.94 28.48 19.21
CA ILE A 309 -16.98 27.43 20.24
C ILE A 309 -15.90 27.75 21.27
N CYS A 310 -16.30 27.86 22.55
CA CYS A 310 -15.39 28.16 23.65
C CYS A 310 -14.33 27.07 23.86
N PRO A 311 -13.19 27.39 24.50
CA PRO A 311 -12.22 26.38 24.87
C PRO A 311 -12.82 25.31 25.79
N PHE A 312 -12.33 24.07 25.67
CA PHE A 312 -12.78 22.92 26.48
C PHE A 312 -14.27 22.58 26.33
N ALA A 313 -14.84 22.83 25.16
CA ALA A 313 -16.21 22.42 24.83
C ALA A 313 -16.28 20.93 24.46
#